data_56a6e6661ff197793f39dd888ec59aa3
#
_entry.id   56a6e6661ff197793f39dd888ec59aa3
#
_cell.length_a   1.000
_cell.length_b   1.000
_cell.length_c   1.000
_cell.angle_alpha   90.00
_cell.angle_beta   90.00
_cell.angle_gamma   90.00
#
_symmetry.space_group_name_H-M   'P 1'
#
loop_
_entity.id
_entity.type
_entity.pdbx_description
1 polymer ?
#
loop_
_entity_poly.entity_id
_entity_poly.type
_entity_poly.pdbx_seq_one_letter_code
_entity_poly.pdbx_strand_id
1 'polypeptide(L)'
;MTVISADAGDYYAEVTVKMSQNGTVYVYPLPAAVEVAPDDISIVTYGFSANVVAGVNSVIYVEELESKSSYNLYITGRGTNNEVSSPSRIIKVITTL
;
A
#
# COMPACT_ATOMS: atom_id res chain seq x y z
N MET A 1 0.36 -10.96 5.63
CA MET A 1 -0.39 -9.68 5.59
C MET A 1 -1.69 -9.88 4.83
N THR A 2 -2.77 -9.35 5.38
CA THR A 2 -4.08 -9.39 4.73
C THR A 2 -4.51 -7.97 4.40
N VAL A 3 -4.87 -7.71 3.15
CA VAL A 3 -5.46 -6.44 2.75
C VAL A 3 -6.98 -6.55 2.95
N ILE A 4 -7.53 -5.74 3.85
CA ILE A 4 -8.95 -5.76 4.19
C ILE A 4 -9.75 -4.97 3.16
N SER A 5 -9.27 -3.77 2.82
CA SER A 5 -9.93 -2.90 1.85
C SER A 5 -8.95 -1.89 1.27
N ALA A 6 -9.31 -1.35 0.11
CA ALA A 6 -8.59 -0.23 -0.49
C ALA A 6 -9.63 0.64 -1.21
N ASP A 7 -9.76 1.87 -0.78
CA ASP A 7 -10.72 2.84 -1.30
C ASP A 7 -10.03 4.11 -1.72
N ALA A 8 -10.46 4.69 -2.83
CA ALA A 8 -9.90 5.95 -3.32
C ALA A 8 -10.87 7.10 -3.09
N GLY A 9 -10.33 8.24 -2.68
CA GLY A 9 -11.02 9.52 -2.68
C GLY A 9 -10.62 10.34 -3.90
N ASP A 10 -10.73 11.68 -3.80
CA ASP A 10 -10.45 12.56 -4.94
C ASP A 10 -8.95 12.63 -5.26
N TYR A 11 -8.12 12.74 -4.23
CA TYR A 11 -6.67 12.93 -4.37
C TYR A 11 -5.87 11.98 -3.46
N TYR A 12 -6.51 10.95 -2.93
CA TYR A 12 -5.89 10.03 -1.99
C TYR A 12 -6.49 8.63 -2.10
N ALA A 13 -5.86 7.68 -1.44
CA ALA A 13 -6.42 6.36 -1.24
C ALA A 13 -6.21 5.93 0.22
N GLU A 14 -7.13 5.12 0.73
CA GLU A 14 -7.05 4.51 2.05
C GLU A 14 -6.89 3.02 1.88
N VAL A 15 -5.85 2.45 2.48
CA VAL A 15 -5.63 1.01 2.45
C VAL A 15 -5.68 0.50 3.88
N THR A 16 -6.57 -0.45 4.14
CA THR A 16 -6.69 -1.09 5.45
C THR A 16 -6.06 -2.47 5.38
N VAL A 17 -5.13 -2.73 6.28
CA VAL A 17 -4.40 -4.00 6.33
C VAL A 17 -4.39 -4.57 7.74
N LYS A 18 -4.10 -5.86 7.82
CA LYS A 18 -3.92 -6.58 9.09
C LYS A 18 -2.73 -7.51 8.95
N MET A 19 -1.86 -7.50 9.94
CA MET A 19 -0.70 -8.39 10.00
C MET A 19 -0.80 -9.32 11.19
N SER A 20 -0.14 -10.47 11.10
CA SER A 20 -0.08 -11.44 12.19
C SER A 20 0.99 -11.09 13.24
N GLN A 21 1.83 -10.10 12.96
CA GLN A 21 2.85 -9.63 13.88
C GLN A 21 2.99 -8.11 13.75
N ASN A 22 3.62 -7.48 14.73
CA ASN A 22 3.92 -6.07 14.68
C ASN A 22 4.90 -5.80 13.52
N GLY A 23 4.74 -4.66 12.88
CA GLY A 23 5.62 -4.32 11.78
C GLY A 23 5.24 -3.01 11.12
N THR A 24 5.65 -2.84 9.88
CA THR A 24 5.36 -1.67 9.06
C THR A 24 4.84 -2.12 7.71
N VAL A 25 3.81 -1.47 7.22
CA VAL A 25 3.27 -1.70 5.88
C VAL A 25 3.63 -0.51 5.01
N TYR A 26 4.02 -0.79 3.76
CA TYR A 26 4.42 0.20 2.77
C TYR A 26 3.49 0.09 1.57
N VAL A 27 3.05 1.24 1.05
CA VAL A 27 2.21 1.32 -0.14
C VAL A 27 2.84 2.28 -1.13
N TYR A 28 3.13 1.81 -2.33
CA TYR A 28 3.71 2.63 -3.39
C TYR A 28 2.72 2.73 -4.55
N PRO A 29 2.17 3.93 -4.81
CA PRO A 29 1.24 4.13 -5.92
C PRO A 29 2.01 4.40 -7.21
N LEU A 30 1.63 3.71 -8.28
CA LEU A 30 2.11 4.02 -9.62
C LEU A 30 0.91 4.18 -10.55
N PRO A 31 0.97 5.11 -11.51
CA PRO A 31 -0.08 5.20 -12.53
C PRO A 31 -0.33 3.86 -13.19
N ALA A 32 -1.58 3.53 -13.46
CA ALA A 32 -1.93 2.22 -14.03
C ALA A 32 -1.31 2.00 -15.42
N ALA A 33 -0.92 3.07 -16.11
CA ALA A 33 -0.22 2.98 -17.39
C ALA A 33 1.22 2.46 -17.26
N VAL A 34 1.79 2.52 -16.06
CA VAL A 34 3.13 1.96 -15.80
C VAL A 34 2.99 0.46 -15.62
N GLU A 35 3.54 -0.31 -16.57
CA GLU A 35 3.37 -1.76 -16.59
C GLU A 35 4.47 -2.51 -15.83
N VAL A 36 5.56 -1.84 -15.48
CA VAL A 36 6.68 -2.46 -14.75
C VAL A 36 6.45 -2.32 -13.26
N ALA A 37 6.33 -3.44 -12.56
CA ALA A 37 6.19 -3.44 -11.11
C ALA A 37 7.50 -2.99 -10.44
N PRO A 38 7.42 -2.15 -9.38
CA PRO A 38 8.59 -1.82 -8.59
C PRO A 38 9.06 -3.04 -7.80
N ASP A 39 10.35 -3.07 -7.47
CA ASP A 39 10.86 -4.09 -6.56
C ASP A 39 10.51 -3.74 -5.10
N ASP A 40 10.68 -4.71 -4.20
CA ASP A 40 10.34 -4.52 -2.79
C ASP A 40 11.15 -3.38 -2.15
N ILE A 41 12.40 -3.20 -2.56
CA ILE A 41 13.26 -2.15 -2.05
C ILE A 41 12.71 -0.77 -2.41
N SER A 42 12.22 -0.61 -3.64
CA SER A 42 11.61 0.65 -4.09
C SER A 42 10.34 0.95 -3.32
N ILE A 43 9.50 -0.05 -3.07
CA ILE A 43 8.26 0.11 -2.29
C ILE A 43 8.60 0.58 -0.87
N VAL A 44 9.56 -0.03 -0.22
CA VAL A 44 9.97 0.34 1.14
C VAL A 44 10.62 1.72 1.18
N THR A 45 11.41 2.06 0.17
CA THR A 45 12.17 3.32 0.15
C THR A 45 11.28 4.53 -0.16
N TYR A 46 10.35 4.39 -1.11
CA TYR A 46 9.58 5.51 -1.63
C TYR A 46 8.09 5.47 -1.29
N GLY A 47 7.60 4.36 -0.77
CA GLY A 47 6.19 4.20 -0.46
C GLY A 47 5.74 4.95 0.78
N PHE A 48 4.43 5.14 0.89
CA PHE A 48 3.80 5.59 2.13
C PHE A 48 3.82 4.43 3.12
N SER A 49 3.99 4.74 4.41
CA SER A 49 4.11 3.69 5.42
C SER A 49 3.27 3.98 6.66
N ALA A 50 2.94 2.92 7.38
CA ALA A 50 2.29 3.00 8.67
C ALA A 50 2.73 1.82 9.54
N ASN A 51 2.84 2.07 10.85
CA ASN A 51 3.12 1.01 11.81
C ASN A 51 1.85 0.19 12.04
N VAL A 52 2.02 -1.12 12.15
CA VAL A 52 0.91 -2.07 12.31
C VAL A 52 1.14 -2.88 13.57
N VAL A 53 0.08 -3.05 14.35
CA VAL A 53 0.07 -3.90 15.53
C VAL A 53 -0.56 -5.25 15.18
N ALA A 54 0.04 -6.34 15.64
CA ALA A 54 -0.44 -7.69 15.35
C ALA A 54 -1.94 -7.84 15.65
N GLY A 55 -2.68 -8.37 14.70
CA GLY A 55 -4.10 -8.66 14.85
C GLY A 55 -5.03 -7.44 14.81
N VAL A 56 -4.51 -6.24 14.57
CA VAL A 56 -5.30 -4.99 14.53
C VAL A 56 -5.32 -4.44 13.11
N ASN A 57 -6.50 -4.05 12.64
CA ASN A 57 -6.64 -3.37 11.36
C ASN A 57 -5.96 -2.00 11.43
N SER A 58 -5.16 -1.69 10.43
CA SER A 58 -4.44 -0.41 10.34
C SER A 58 -4.70 0.22 8.98
N VAL A 59 -4.83 1.55 8.96
CA VAL A 59 -5.11 2.31 7.74
C VAL A 59 -3.86 3.06 7.32
N ILE A 60 -3.49 2.92 6.05
CA ILE A 60 -2.43 3.68 5.43
C ILE A 60 -3.08 4.66 4.45
N TYR A 61 -2.74 5.94 4.58
CA TYR A 61 -3.21 6.97 3.66
C TYR A 61 -2.16 7.20 2.59
N VAL A 62 -2.57 7.03 1.34
CA VAL A 62 -1.74 7.31 0.17
C VAL A 62 -2.20 8.65 -0.38
N GLU A 63 -1.36 9.67 -0.29
CA GLU A 63 -1.73 11.05 -0.58
C GLU A 63 -1.10 11.54 -1.89
N GLU A 64 -1.43 12.75 -2.30
CA GLU A 64 -0.87 13.42 -3.48
C GLU A 64 -1.15 12.68 -4.79
N LEU A 65 -2.29 12.00 -4.89
CA LEU A 65 -2.74 11.39 -6.13
C LEU A 65 -3.46 12.43 -6.99
N GLU A 66 -3.42 12.21 -8.30
CA GLU A 66 -4.20 13.04 -9.23
C GLU A 66 -5.66 12.57 -9.25
N SER A 67 -6.58 13.51 -9.43
CA SER A 67 -8.01 13.19 -9.57
C SER A 67 -8.29 12.46 -10.87
N LYS A 68 -9.39 11.69 -10.90
CA LYS A 68 -9.87 10.94 -12.08
C LYS A 68 -8.78 10.08 -12.73
N SER A 69 -7.89 9.51 -11.91
CA SER A 69 -6.75 8.74 -12.40
C SER A 69 -6.75 7.34 -11.83
N SER A 70 -6.27 6.39 -12.62
CA SER A 70 -6.13 5.01 -12.19
C SER A 70 -4.71 4.75 -11.68
N TYR A 71 -4.62 4.08 -10.54
CA TYR A 71 -3.34 3.73 -9.92
C TYR A 71 -3.30 2.26 -9.56
N ASN A 72 -2.12 1.67 -9.66
CA ASN A 72 -1.82 0.38 -9.04
C ASN A 72 -1.11 0.66 -7.73
N LEU A 73 -1.65 0.15 -6.64
CA LEU A 73 -1.04 0.25 -5.33
C LEU A 73 -0.24 -1.02 -5.06
N TYR A 74 1.07 -0.88 -4.91
CA TYR A 74 1.96 -1.98 -4.58
C TYR A 74 2.18 -1.99 -3.08
N ILE A 75 1.74 -3.06 -2.42
CA ILE A 75 1.67 -3.13 -0.96
C ILE A 75 2.58 -4.25 -0.48
N THR A 76 3.47 -3.92 0.43
CA THR A 76 4.31 -4.91 1.10
C THR A 76 4.37 -4.63 2.60
N GLY A 77 4.57 -5.67 3.39
CA GLY A 77 4.70 -5.54 4.83
C GLY A 77 6.06 -6.05 5.29
N ARG A 78 6.59 -5.42 6.33
CA ARG A 78 7.84 -5.83 6.96
C ARG A 78 7.59 -6.04 8.45
N GLY A 79 7.80 -7.27 8.93
CA GLY A 79 7.64 -7.62 10.33
C GLY A 79 8.80 -7.16 11.21
N THR A 80 8.70 -7.45 12.50
CA THR A 80 9.71 -7.06 13.49
C THR A 80 11.09 -7.66 13.24
N ASN A 81 11.16 -8.77 12.53
CA ASN A 81 12.41 -9.42 12.13
C ASN A 81 12.95 -8.90 10.79
N ASN A 82 12.39 -7.82 10.27
CA ASN A 82 12.74 -7.21 8.99
C ASN A 82 12.48 -8.09 7.76
N GLU A 83 11.70 -9.14 7.88
CA GLU A 83 11.27 -9.91 6.73
C GLU A 83 10.23 -9.14 5.92
N VAL A 84 10.48 -9.02 4.63
CA VAL A 84 9.53 -8.39 3.71
C VAL A 84 8.50 -9.43 3.29
N SER A 85 7.23 -9.07 3.43
CA SER A 85 6.13 -9.92 2.99
C SER A 85 6.19 -10.09 1.47
N SER A 86 6.28 -11.33 1.00
CA SER A 86 6.37 -11.63 -0.43
C SER A 86 5.31 -12.67 -0.79
N PRO A 87 4.65 -12.53 -1.94
CA PRO A 87 4.78 -11.44 -2.92
C PRO A 87 4.05 -10.17 -2.45
N SER A 88 4.46 -9.04 -2.98
CA SER A 88 3.74 -7.79 -2.78
C SER A 88 2.35 -7.88 -3.39
N ARG A 89 1.35 -7.30 -2.72
CA ARG A 89 -0.01 -7.24 -3.22
C ARG A 89 -0.16 -6.05 -4.17
N ILE A 90 -0.96 -6.25 -5.21
CA ILE A 90 -1.28 -5.19 -6.17
C ILE A 90 -2.77 -4.95 -6.11
N ILE A 91 -3.17 -3.70 -5.86
CA ILE A 91 -4.58 -3.30 -5.85
C ILE A 91 -4.75 -2.11 -6.78
N LYS A 92 -5.72 -2.21 -7.67
CA LYS A 92 -6.06 -1.12 -8.58
C LYS A 92 -7.11 -0.23 -7.94
N VAL A 93 -6.85 1.08 -7.92
CA VAL A 93 -7.82 2.08 -7.45
C VAL A 93 -7.99 3.17 -8.51
N ILE A 94 -9.15 3.80 -8.51
CA ILE A 94 -9.45 4.93 -9.38
C ILE A 94 -9.88 6.09 -8.49
N THR A 95 -9.11 7.18 -8.54
CA THR A 95 -9.48 8.39 -7.82
C THR A 95 -10.69 9.06 -8.48
N THR A 96 -11.43 9.81 -7.67
CA THR A 96 -12.65 10.50 -8.12
C THR A 96 -12.47 12.01 -8.02
N LEU A 97 -13.43 12.70 -8.55
CA LEU A 97 -13.59 14.13 -8.30
C LEU A 97 -15.00 14.53 -8.72
#